data_c4d4c515bfea32026c83089676e28287
#
_entry.id   c4d4c515bfea32026c83089676e28287
#
_cell.length_a   1.000
_cell.length_b   1.000
_cell.length_c   1.000
_cell.angle_alpha   90.00
_cell.angle_beta   90.00
_cell.angle_gamma   90.00
#
_symmetry.space_group_name_H-M   'P 1'
#
loop_
_entity.id
_entity.type
_entity.pdbx_description
1 polymer ?
#
loop_
_entity_poly.entity_id
_entity_poly.type
_entity_poly.pdbx_seq_one_letter_code
_entity_poly.pdbx_strand_id
1 'polypeptide(L)'
;MIGIAVICLLLCGGILVFALNPDMTDALAQRMYGNGNNAETATEGVTASGNTENTDADGNIRVTLPNGTPGEMNGYVAPAIEQLRIPEDVSSKNGFQPIQPEEQEVPDQEAQNLEEILPTGDLGTDLTFSAEEYPYYQMLPEEQQAVYRQIYANAMELTARFAPERTVTAGDVKNAFEAVIGDHPELFWLETGYSGKYMGNGQCVEIDLKYNSTANDLENAKKSFDAAAQNLLSGAENLGSDYEKEKYIHDALAEAVTYDLAADRNQSAYSALVDGNSVCAGYARAYQYLLQQLGSSGSSNHNGNVQPRT
;
A
#
# COMPACT_ATOMS: atom_id res chain seq x y z
N MET A 1 21.48 7.11 -5.42
CA MET A 1 21.05 7.36 -4.02
C MET A 1 19.53 7.37 -3.84
N ILE A 2 18.76 7.34 -4.93
CA ILE A 2 17.28 7.15 -4.93
C ILE A 2 16.86 5.78 -4.34
N GLY A 3 17.76 4.78 -4.39
CA GLY A 3 17.45 3.43 -3.91
C GLY A 3 17.22 3.29 -2.40
N ILE A 4 17.64 4.23 -1.57
CA ILE A 4 17.49 4.12 -0.11
C ILE A 4 16.11 4.61 0.33
N ALA A 5 15.60 5.67 -0.28
CA ALA A 5 14.25 6.20 -0.01
C ALA A 5 13.17 5.18 -0.41
N VAL A 6 13.31 4.54 -1.57
CA VAL A 6 12.44 3.45 -2.01
C VAL A 6 12.53 2.24 -1.07
N ILE A 7 13.71 1.92 -0.55
CA ILE A 7 13.88 0.82 0.42
C ILE A 7 13.21 1.16 1.76
N CYS A 8 13.26 2.40 2.24
CA CYS A 8 12.56 2.81 3.46
C CYS A 8 11.03 2.83 3.28
N LEU A 9 10.53 3.26 2.12
CA LEU A 9 9.11 3.17 1.75
C LEU A 9 8.63 1.72 1.68
N LEU A 10 9.43 0.85 1.07
CA LEU A 10 9.17 -0.59 1.01
C LEU A 10 9.21 -1.24 2.40
N LEU A 11 10.08 -0.78 3.29
CA LEU A 11 10.16 -1.28 4.66
C LEU A 11 9.00 -0.78 5.53
N CYS A 12 8.62 0.50 5.44
CA CYS A 12 7.52 1.04 6.25
C CYS A 12 6.14 0.63 5.71
N GLY A 13 5.90 0.73 4.40
CA GLY A 13 4.65 0.28 3.77
C GLY A 13 4.55 -1.24 3.70
N GLY A 14 5.63 -1.92 3.32
CA GLY A 14 5.69 -3.37 3.24
C GLY A 14 5.53 -4.06 4.59
N ILE A 15 6.14 -3.54 5.65
CA ILE A 15 5.96 -4.09 7.01
C ILE A 15 4.50 -3.99 7.45
N LEU A 16 3.81 -2.90 7.11
CA LEU A 16 2.40 -2.74 7.47
C LEU A 16 1.50 -3.73 6.71
N VAL A 17 1.70 -3.88 5.41
CA VAL A 17 0.91 -4.81 4.58
C VAL A 17 1.27 -6.27 4.86
N PHE A 18 2.56 -6.60 5.00
CA PHE A 18 3.02 -7.96 5.29
C PHE A 18 2.68 -8.42 6.72
N ALA A 19 2.77 -7.52 7.71
CA ALA A 19 2.37 -7.86 9.08
C ALA A 19 0.87 -8.11 9.23
N LEU A 20 0.07 -7.69 8.25
CA LEU A 20 -1.40 -7.73 8.28
C LEU A 20 -1.98 -8.72 7.26
N ASN A 21 -1.18 -9.30 6.37
CA ASN A 21 -1.62 -10.30 5.40
C ASN A 21 -0.69 -11.52 5.40
N PRO A 22 -0.99 -12.55 6.21
CA PRO A 22 -0.18 -13.75 6.32
C PRO A 22 -0.02 -14.51 5.00
N ASP A 23 -1.02 -14.49 4.12
CA ASP A 23 -0.99 -15.20 2.84
C ASP A 23 0.05 -14.59 1.87
N MET A 24 0.22 -13.26 1.87
CA MET A 24 1.27 -12.59 1.10
C MET A 24 2.66 -12.84 1.69
N THR A 25 2.75 -12.95 3.01
CA THR A 25 4.01 -13.26 3.70
C THR A 25 4.51 -14.66 3.33
N ASP A 26 3.61 -15.64 3.29
CA ASP A 26 3.93 -17.02 2.94
C ASP A 26 4.30 -17.16 1.46
N ALA A 27 3.62 -16.46 0.55
CA ALA A 27 3.95 -16.45 -0.88
C ALA A 27 5.33 -15.85 -1.16
N LEU A 28 5.70 -14.79 -0.44
CA LEU A 28 7.02 -14.16 -0.57
C LEU A 28 8.12 -15.04 0.04
N ALA A 29 7.85 -15.64 1.19
CA ALA A 29 8.79 -16.57 1.84
C ALA A 29 9.08 -17.78 0.96
N GLN A 30 8.08 -18.36 0.31
CA GLN A 30 8.26 -19.45 -0.66
C GLN A 30 9.07 -19.04 -1.89
N ARG A 31 8.93 -17.81 -2.35
CA ARG A 31 9.71 -17.30 -3.50
C ARG A 31 11.16 -16.96 -3.15
N MET A 32 11.40 -16.42 -1.96
CA MET A 32 12.75 -16.01 -1.54
C MET A 32 13.62 -17.16 -1.02
N TYR A 33 13.03 -18.18 -0.41
CA TYR A 33 13.78 -19.26 0.24
C TYR A 33 13.78 -20.60 -0.51
N GLY A 34 13.20 -20.66 -1.71
CA GLY A 34 13.33 -21.82 -2.61
C GLY A 34 12.76 -23.11 -2.02
N ASN A 35 12.15 -23.90 -2.87
CA ASN A 35 11.53 -25.18 -2.60
C ASN A 35 12.50 -26.19 -1.92
N GLY A 36 12.61 -26.14 -0.61
CA GLY A 36 13.28 -27.14 0.22
C GLY A 36 12.24 -27.90 1.01
N ASN A 37 11.89 -29.10 0.53
CA ASN A 37 11.05 -30.05 1.26
C ASN A 37 11.58 -30.28 2.66
N ASN A 38 10.80 -29.89 3.68
CA ASN A 38 10.51 -30.71 4.85
C ASN A 38 9.61 -29.91 5.79
N ALA A 39 8.33 -30.28 5.79
CA ALA A 39 7.40 -29.91 6.82
C ALA A 39 7.73 -30.74 8.07
N GLU A 40 8.22 -30.11 9.10
CA GLU A 40 8.02 -30.57 10.47
C GLU A 40 7.56 -29.40 11.32
N THR A 41 6.37 -29.60 11.85
CA THR A 41 5.70 -28.81 12.88
C THR A 41 6.67 -28.58 14.05
N ALA A 42 7.08 -27.35 14.26
CA ALA A 42 7.76 -26.96 15.49
C ALA A 42 7.04 -25.77 16.12
N THR A 43 6.00 -26.10 16.85
CA THR A 43 5.56 -25.31 18.01
C THR A 43 6.59 -25.60 19.11
N GLU A 44 7.58 -24.73 19.25
CA GLU A 44 8.30 -24.57 20.53
C GLU A 44 9.30 -23.40 20.38
N GLY A 45 9.26 -22.51 21.33
CA GLY A 45 10.14 -21.43 21.70
C GLY A 45 11.44 -21.26 20.92
N VAL A 46 11.52 -20.21 20.11
CA VAL A 46 12.81 -19.68 19.65
C VAL A 46 13.50 -19.08 20.87
N THR A 47 14.25 -19.89 21.57
CA THR A 47 15.36 -19.40 22.38
C THR A 47 16.37 -18.84 21.39
N ALA A 48 16.52 -17.54 21.36
CA ALA A 48 17.59 -16.86 20.66
C ALA A 48 18.90 -17.40 21.18
N SER A 49 19.52 -18.30 20.40
CA SER A 49 20.91 -18.66 20.58
C SER A 49 21.72 -17.42 20.23
N GLY A 50 22.16 -16.70 21.26
CA GLY A 50 22.88 -15.46 21.12
C GLY A 50 24.19 -15.71 20.36
N ASN A 51 24.29 -15.12 19.17
CA ASN A 51 25.58 -14.76 18.62
C ASN A 51 26.10 -13.57 19.44
N THR A 52 26.92 -13.88 20.44
CA THR A 52 27.57 -12.90 21.32
C THR A 52 28.61 -12.03 20.62
N GLU A 53 28.74 -12.11 19.30
CA GLU A 53 29.74 -11.34 18.53
C GLU A 53 29.25 -9.94 18.11
N ASN A 54 27.98 -9.61 18.27
CA ASN A 54 27.41 -8.31 17.85
C ASN A 54 27.03 -7.38 19.00
N THR A 55 27.44 -7.66 20.23
CA THR A 55 27.16 -6.80 21.38
C THR A 55 28.47 -6.23 21.93
N ASP A 56 28.51 -4.94 22.22
CA ASP A 56 29.65 -4.31 22.90
C ASP A 56 29.65 -4.64 24.42
N ALA A 57 30.69 -4.19 25.12
CA ALA A 57 30.86 -4.47 26.55
C ALA A 57 29.74 -3.85 27.44
N ASP A 58 28.95 -2.92 26.90
CA ASP A 58 27.87 -2.23 27.56
C ASP A 58 26.48 -2.80 27.20
N GLY A 59 26.44 -3.88 26.38
CA GLY A 59 25.20 -4.56 25.98
C GLY A 59 24.50 -3.98 24.77
N ASN A 60 25.14 -3.06 24.02
CA ASN A 60 24.55 -2.44 22.83
C ASN A 60 24.77 -3.30 21.59
N ILE A 61 23.74 -3.43 20.75
CA ILE A 61 23.81 -4.16 19.48
C ILE A 61 24.63 -3.34 18.47
N ARG A 62 25.72 -3.93 17.96
CA ARG A 62 26.47 -3.37 16.82
C ARG A 62 25.79 -3.75 15.52
N VAL A 63 25.32 -2.75 14.78
CA VAL A 63 24.82 -2.94 13.42
C VAL A 63 26.00 -2.89 12.45
N THR A 64 26.25 -3.98 11.75
CA THR A 64 27.25 -4.03 10.68
C THR A 64 26.54 -3.64 9.36
N LEU A 65 26.99 -2.56 8.74
CA LEU A 65 26.51 -2.14 7.43
C LEU A 65 26.89 -3.18 6.35
N PRO A 66 26.16 -3.27 5.22
CA PRO A 66 26.41 -4.26 4.16
C PRO A 66 27.84 -4.28 3.59
N ASN A 67 28.63 -3.22 3.81
CA ASN A 67 30.04 -3.11 3.41
C ASN A 67 31.04 -3.59 4.49
N GLY A 68 30.55 -4.16 5.59
CA GLY A 68 31.40 -4.66 6.67
C GLY A 68 31.98 -3.57 7.61
N THR A 69 31.62 -2.32 7.45
CA THR A 69 32.08 -1.25 8.36
C THR A 69 31.11 -1.14 9.54
N PRO A 70 31.59 -1.19 10.81
CA PRO A 70 30.73 -0.93 11.95
C PRO A 70 30.16 0.48 11.88
N GLY A 71 28.83 0.62 11.84
CA GLY A 71 28.15 1.90 11.88
C GLY A 71 27.79 2.24 13.31
N GLU A 72 28.32 3.33 13.84
CA GLU A 72 27.78 3.96 15.05
C GLU A 72 26.58 4.82 14.64
N MET A 73 25.38 4.43 15.03
CA MET A 73 24.20 5.29 14.91
C MET A 73 24.14 6.17 16.16
N ASN A 74 24.81 7.31 16.13
CA ASN A 74 24.67 8.50 17.00
C ASN A 74 23.89 8.30 18.32
N GLY A 75 24.33 7.35 19.17
CA GLY A 75 23.69 7.12 20.48
C GLY A 75 22.32 6.44 20.44
N TYR A 76 21.83 5.98 19.28
CA TYR A 76 20.61 5.19 19.23
C TYR A 76 20.91 3.77 19.73
N VAL A 77 20.33 3.44 20.88
CA VAL A 77 20.30 2.08 21.40
C VAL A 77 18.96 1.49 20.99
N ALA A 78 18.97 0.48 20.13
CA ALA A 78 17.75 -0.23 19.78
C ALA A 78 17.17 -0.85 21.07
N PRO A 79 15.87 -0.62 21.38
CA PRO A 79 15.24 -1.27 22.51
C PRO A 79 15.31 -2.79 22.36
N ALA A 80 15.44 -3.50 23.49
CA ALA A 80 15.38 -4.96 23.46
C ALA A 80 14.08 -5.44 22.80
N ILE A 81 14.13 -6.58 22.07
CA ILE A 81 12.97 -7.13 21.35
C ILE A 81 11.73 -7.25 22.25
N GLU A 82 11.92 -7.56 23.54
CA GLU A 82 10.84 -7.63 24.53
C GLU A 82 10.17 -6.25 24.80
N GLN A 83 10.88 -5.14 24.55
CA GLN A 83 10.37 -3.77 24.68
C GLN A 83 9.67 -3.30 23.41
N LEU A 84 9.83 -4.02 22.29
CA LEU A 84 9.18 -3.71 21.02
C LEU A 84 7.80 -4.38 20.90
N ARG A 85 7.32 -5.07 21.93
CA ARG A 85 5.97 -5.61 21.91
C ARG A 85 4.97 -4.48 21.84
N ILE A 86 4.18 -4.46 20.77
CA ILE A 86 3.04 -3.57 20.66
C ILE A 86 2.04 -3.98 21.76
N PRO A 87 1.70 -3.11 22.71
CA PRO A 87 0.70 -3.42 23.71
C PRO A 87 -0.62 -3.85 23.04
N GLU A 88 -1.29 -4.86 23.59
CA GLU A 88 -2.54 -5.39 23.01
C GLU A 88 -3.62 -4.33 22.86
N ASP A 89 -3.66 -3.36 23.76
CA ASP A 89 -4.60 -2.26 23.72
C ASP A 89 -4.29 -1.23 22.59
N VAL A 90 -3.06 -1.14 22.12
CA VAL A 90 -2.67 -0.32 20.98
C VAL A 90 -3.01 -1.03 19.67
N SER A 91 -2.69 -2.32 19.55
CA SER A 91 -2.99 -3.08 18.34
C SER A 91 -4.49 -3.20 18.06
N SER A 92 -5.32 -3.28 19.09
CA SER A 92 -6.78 -3.33 18.96
C SER A 92 -7.44 -1.98 18.68
N LYS A 93 -6.71 -0.86 18.83
CA LYS A 93 -7.26 0.51 18.73
C LYS A 93 -6.64 1.33 17.61
N ASN A 94 -5.85 0.72 16.73
CA ASN A 94 -5.16 1.46 15.68
C ASN A 94 -6.06 1.95 14.53
N GLY A 95 -7.34 1.56 14.52
CA GLY A 95 -8.32 1.96 13.52
C GLY A 95 -8.05 1.44 12.10
N PHE A 96 -7.02 0.62 11.90
CA PHE A 96 -6.78 -0.02 10.61
C PHE A 96 -7.88 -1.04 10.29
N GLN A 97 -8.40 -0.95 9.08
CA GLN A 97 -9.38 -1.89 8.56
C GLN A 97 -8.74 -2.63 7.38
N PRO A 98 -8.51 -3.95 7.51
CA PRO A 98 -7.99 -4.74 6.40
C PRO A 98 -9.01 -4.77 5.26
N ILE A 99 -8.53 -4.91 4.04
CA ILE A 99 -9.39 -5.09 2.87
C ILE A 99 -10.12 -6.42 3.00
N GLN A 100 -11.45 -6.36 3.11
CA GLN A 100 -12.31 -7.52 3.15
C GLN A 100 -13.34 -7.38 2.03
N PRO A 101 -13.24 -8.18 0.95
CA PRO A 101 -14.22 -8.15 -0.12
C PRO A 101 -15.55 -8.74 0.37
N GLU A 102 -16.64 -8.21 -0.14
CA GLU A 102 -17.96 -8.82 -0.02
C GLU A 102 -18.15 -9.81 -1.17
N GLU A 103 -17.90 -11.08 -0.92
CA GLU A 103 -17.98 -12.14 -1.90
C GLU A 103 -19.35 -12.79 -1.93
N GLN A 104 -19.93 -12.92 -3.12
CA GLN A 104 -21.20 -13.59 -3.34
C GLN A 104 -21.05 -14.69 -4.38
N GLU A 105 -21.34 -15.92 -4.01
CA GLU A 105 -21.50 -17.01 -4.98
C GLU A 105 -22.84 -16.88 -5.70
N VAL A 106 -22.81 -17.01 -7.04
CA VAL A 106 -24.00 -16.95 -7.89
C VAL A 106 -24.17 -18.25 -8.68
N PRO A 107 -25.43 -18.64 -8.99
CA PRO A 107 -25.70 -19.78 -9.87
C PRO A 107 -25.16 -19.57 -11.27
N ASP A 108 -24.80 -20.64 -11.97
CA ASP A 108 -24.26 -20.60 -13.34
C ASP A 108 -25.12 -19.80 -14.32
N GLN A 109 -26.45 -19.87 -14.19
CA GLN A 109 -27.36 -19.09 -15.04
C GLN A 109 -27.26 -17.59 -14.79
N GLU A 110 -27.07 -17.16 -13.53
CA GLU A 110 -26.87 -15.76 -13.20
C GLU A 110 -25.48 -15.30 -13.69
N ALA A 111 -24.46 -16.12 -13.53
CA ALA A 111 -23.12 -15.84 -13.99
C ALA A 111 -23.08 -15.62 -15.49
N GLN A 112 -23.71 -16.50 -16.30
CA GLN A 112 -23.82 -16.34 -17.74
C GLN A 112 -24.55 -15.04 -18.12
N ASN A 113 -25.64 -14.71 -17.43
CA ASN A 113 -26.34 -13.45 -17.69
C ASN A 113 -25.46 -12.23 -17.37
N LEU A 114 -24.64 -12.30 -16.31
CA LEU A 114 -23.70 -11.21 -15.94
C LEU A 114 -22.61 -11.05 -17.01
N GLU A 115 -22.03 -12.15 -17.49
CA GLU A 115 -21.02 -12.13 -18.56
C GLU A 115 -21.58 -11.53 -19.87
N GLU A 116 -22.88 -11.71 -20.15
CA GLU A 116 -23.52 -11.14 -21.35
C GLU A 116 -23.83 -9.64 -21.22
N ILE A 117 -24.14 -9.14 -20.04
CA ILE A 117 -24.64 -7.78 -19.82
C ILE A 117 -23.62 -6.81 -19.25
N LEU A 118 -22.62 -7.30 -18.50
CA LEU A 118 -21.63 -6.42 -17.89
C LEU A 118 -20.55 -6.02 -18.89
N PRO A 119 -20.27 -4.72 -19.01
CA PRO A 119 -19.10 -4.29 -19.76
C PRO A 119 -17.82 -4.67 -18.99
N THR A 120 -16.73 -4.82 -19.71
CA THR A 120 -15.41 -4.94 -19.07
C THR A 120 -14.86 -3.60 -18.58
N GLY A 121 -15.50 -2.50 -18.99
CA GLY A 121 -15.00 -1.15 -18.73
C GLY A 121 -13.67 -0.88 -19.44
N ASP A 122 -12.86 0.02 -18.88
CA ASP A 122 -11.51 0.28 -19.39
C ASP A 122 -10.56 -0.81 -18.88
N LEU A 123 -9.85 -1.46 -19.80
CA LEU A 123 -8.90 -2.53 -19.51
C LEU A 123 -7.52 -2.01 -19.03
N GLY A 124 -7.26 -0.73 -19.19
CA GLY A 124 -5.98 -0.12 -18.83
C GLY A 124 -4.79 -0.70 -19.61
N THR A 125 -5.01 -1.19 -20.85
CA THR A 125 -3.95 -1.86 -21.64
C THR A 125 -2.82 -0.94 -22.07
N ASP A 126 -3.05 0.36 -22.10
CA ASP A 126 -2.07 1.42 -22.38
C ASP A 126 -1.32 1.90 -21.12
N LEU A 127 -1.71 1.43 -19.95
CA LEU A 127 -1.07 1.80 -18.69
C LEU A 127 0.21 1.00 -18.46
N THR A 128 1.22 1.72 -18.00
CA THR A 128 2.52 1.15 -17.61
C THR A 128 2.88 1.64 -16.22
N PHE A 129 3.30 0.72 -15.36
CA PHE A 129 3.64 1.00 -13.98
C PHE A 129 5.11 0.66 -13.73
N SER A 130 5.90 1.66 -13.34
CA SER A 130 7.33 1.48 -13.06
C SER A 130 7.55 0.69 -11.77
N ALA A 131 8.66 -0.05 -11.69
CA ALA A 131 9.00 -0.79 -10.49
C ALA A 131 9.39 0.12 -9.31
N GLU A 132 9.78 1.36 -9.59
CA GLU A 132 10.21 2.32 -8.57
C GLU A 132 9.00 2.95 -7.86
N GLU A 133 7.93 3.21 -8.61
CA GLU A 133 6.74 3.91 -8.10
C GLU A 133 5.62 2.95 -7.68
N TYR A 134 5.52 1.77 -8.36
CA TYR A 134 4.42 0.82 -8.18
C TYR A 134 4.93 -0.59 -7.84
N PRO A 135 5.54 -0.76 -6.66
CA PRO A 135 6.18 -2.02 -6.30
C PRO A 135 5.19 -3.18 -6.14
N TYR A 136 3.98 -2.94 -5.68
CA TYR A 136 2.97 -3.99 -5.51
C TYR A 136 2.52 -4.55 -6.86
N TYR A 137 2.34 -3.70 -7.88
CA TYR A 137 2.07 -4.15 -9.24
C TYR A 137 3.15 -5.13 -9.74
N GLN A 138 4.42 -4.82 -9.50
CA GLN A 138 5.54 -5.66 -9.95
C GLN A 138 5.62 -7.01 -9.23
N MET A 139 5.02 -7.12 -8.06
CA MET A 139 4.98 -8.38 -7.29
C MET A 139 3.89 -9.34 -7.78
N LEU A 140 2.92 -8.84 -8.57
CA LEU A 140 1.80 -9.62 -9.05
C LEU A 140 2.18 -10.51 -10.23
N PRO A 141 1.61 -11.73 -10.35
CA PRO A 141 1.61 -12.49 -11.59
C PRO A 141 0.90 -11.76 -12.75
N GLU A 142 1.18 -12.14 -14.00
CA GLU A 142 0.65 -11.45 -15.18
C GLU A 142 -0.87 -11.34 -15.21
N GLU A 143 -1.58 -12.40 -14.80
CA GLU A 143 -3.04 -12.41 -14.73
C GLU A 143 -3.58 -11.39 -13.73
N GLN A 144 -2.95 -11.29 -12.56
CA GLN A 144 -3.31 -10.31 -11.53
C GLN A 144 -2.91 -8.89 -11.93
N GLN A 145 -1.80 -8.71 -12.66
CA GLN A 145 -1.42 -7.41 -13.24
C GLN A 145 -2.46 -6.89 -14.25
N ALA A 146 -3.09 -7.78 -15.03
CA ALA A 146 -4.17 -7.38 -15.94
C ALA A 146 -5.39 -6.86 -15.14
N VAL A 147 -5.79 -7.58 -14.09
CA VAL A 147 -6.89 -7.15 -13.20
C VAL A 147 -6.56 -5.84 -12.48
N TYR A 148 -5.31 -5.69 -12.01
CA TYR A 148 -4.85 -4.44 -11.41
C TYR A 148 -5.02 -3.25 -12.36
N ARG A 149 -4.57 -3.35 -13.61
CA ARG A 149 -4.74 -2.29 -14.61
C ARG A 149 -6.20 -1.97 -14.85
N GLN A 150 -7.04 -3.01 -14.97
CA GLN A 150 -8.47 -2.86 -15.17
C GLN A 150 -9.14 -2.18 -13.96
N ILE A 151 -8.82 -2.58 -12.73
CA ILE A 151 -9.34 -1.94 -11.50
C ILE A 151 -8.93 -0.46 -11.45
N TYR A 152 -7.64 -0.17 -11.68
CA TYR A 152 -7.15 1.20 -11.67
C TYR A 152 -7.84 2.08 -12.72
N ALA A 153 -7.91 1.61 -13.97
CA ALA A 153 -8.54 2.37 -15.06
C ALA A 153 -10.02 2.66 -14.76
N ASN A 154 -10.78 1.65 -14.31
CA ASN A 154 -12.19 1.83 -13.96
C ASN A 154 -12.38 2.72 -12.73
N ALA A 155 -11.47 2.67 -11.75
CA ALA A 155 -11.50 3.56 -10.59
C ALA A 155 -11.26 5.03 -10.99
N MET A 156 -10.40 5.28 -11.98
CA MET A 156 -10.14 6.62 -12.52
C MET A 156 -11.37 7.20 -13.24
N GLU A 157 -12.18 6.36 -13.89
CA GLU A 157 -13.39 6.74 -14.61
C GLU A 157 -14.67 6.68 -13.75
N LEU A 158 -14.57 6.32 -12.48
CA LEU A 158 -15.72 6.07 -11.58
C LEU A 158 -16.67 4.97 -12.11
N THR A 159 -16.17 4.05 -12.92
CA THR A 159 -16.90 2.88 -13.36
C THR A 159 -16.96 1.85 -12.24
N ALA A 160 -18.12 1.73 -11.59
CA ALA A 160 -18.24 0.87 -10.41
C ALA A 160 -18.25 -0.63 -10.78
N ARG A 161 -19.08 -1.03 -11.75
CA ARG A 161 -19.37 -2.44 -12.03
C ARG A 161 -18.86 -2.86 -13.41
N PHE A 162 -18.09 -3.94 -13.44
CA PHE A 162 -17.55 -4.49 -14.68
C PHE A 162 -17.23 -5.98 -14.53
N ALA A 163 -17.16 -6.67 -15.67
CA ALA A 163 -16.66 -8.04 -15.74
C ALA A 163 -15.12 -8.04 -15.86
N PRO A 164 -14.40 -8.96 -15.20
CA PRO A 164 -12.97 -9.09 -15.42
C PRO A 164 -12.68 -9.51 -16.85
N GLU A 165 -11.62 -8.94 -17.45
CA GLU A 165 -11.18 -9.30 -18.81
C GLU A 165 -10.76 -10.77 -18.92
N ARG A 166 -10.18 -11.29 -17.85
CA ARG A 166 -9.62 -12.64 -17.80
C ARG A 166 -10.36 -13.53 -16.82
N THR A 167 -10.28 -14.83 -17.01
CA THR A 167 -10.73 -15.80 -16.02
C THR A 167 -9.83 -15.73 -14.80
N VAL A 168 -10.33 -15.19 -13.71
CA VAL A 168 -9.61 -14.98 -12.44
C VAL A 168 -10.45 -15.44 -11.26
N THR A 169 -9.79 -15.78 -10.17
CA THR A 169 -10.40 -16.21 -8.92
C THR A 169 -10.62 -15.04 -7.95
N ALA A 170 -11.37 -15.27 -6.86
CA ALA A 170 -11.51 -14.32 -5.78
C ALA A 170 -10.16 -13.87 -5.20
N GLY A 171 -9.21 -14.80 -5.03
CA GLY A 171 -7.86 -14.50 -4.57
C GLY A 171 -7.08 -13.60 -5.53
N ASP A 172 -7.22 -13.80 -6.84
CA ASP A 172 -6.56 -12.96 -7.84
C ASP A 172 -7.10 -11.52 -7.80
N VAL A 173 -8.42 -11.37 -7.72
CA VAL A 173 -9.06 -10.04 -7.62
C VAL A 173 -8.67 -9.34 -6.32
N LYS A 174 -8.66 -10.06 -5.20
CA LYS A 174 -8.24 -9.52 -3.91
C LYS A 174 -6.80 -9.02 -3.95
N ASN A 175 -5.86 -9.83 -4.43
CA ASN A 175 -4.45 -9.45 -4.54
C ASN A 175 -4.25 -8.23 -5.44
N ALA A 176 -4.94 -8.19 -6.58
CA ALA A 176 -4.88 -7.06 -7.50
C ALA A 176 -5.46 -5.79 -6.87
N PHE A 177 -6.60 -5.88 -6.17
CA PHE A 177 -7.22 -4.74 -5.49
C PHE A 177 -6.34 -4.22 -4.35
N GLU A 178 -5.78 -5.11 -3.52
CA GLU A 178 -4.85 -4.74 -2.45
C GLU A 178 -3.62 -4.02 -3.00
N ALA A 179 -3.08 -4.50 -4.12
CA ALA A 179 -1.96 -3.85 -4.79
C ALA A 179 -2.32 -2.45 -5.33
N VAL A 180 -3.50 -2.29 -5.95
CA VAL A 180 -3.98 -0.95 -6.38
C VAL A 180 -4.09 0.00 -5.20
N ILE A 181 -4.71 -0.42 -4.10
CA ILE A 181 -4.82 0.41 -2.89
C ILE A 181 -3.44 0.73 -2.29
N GLY A 182 -2.50 -0.20 -2.39
CA GLY A 182 -1.14 -0.04 -1.87
C GLY A 182 -0.27 0.91 -2.70
N ASP A 183 -0.42 0.87 -4.02
CA ASP A 183 0.39 1.67 -4.94
C ASP A 183 -0.18 3.07 -5.21
N HIS A 184 -1.51 3.27 -5.06
CA HIS A 184 -2.24 4.44 -5.53
C HIS A 184 -2.92 5.23 -4.39
N PRO A 185 -2.17 5.92 -3.53
CA PRO A 185 -2.74 6.78 -2.50
C PRO A 185 -3.55 7.95 -3.05
N GLU A 186 -3.36 8.33 -4.32
CA GLU A 186 -4.11 9.34 -5.04
C GLU A 186 -5.55 8.93 -5.34
N LEU A 187 -5.88 7.62 -5.32
CA LEU A 187 -7.25 7.13 -5.50
C LEU A 187 -8.09 7.30 -4.21
N PHE A 188 -8.02 8.44 -3.60
CA PHE A 188 -8.67 8.71 -2.30
C PHE A 188 -10.20 8.61 -2.33
N TRP A 189 -10.82 8.63 -3.50
CA TRP A 189 -12.26 8.45 -3.71
C TRP A 189 -12.68 6.97 -3.75
N LEU A 190 -11.74 6.05 -3.95
CA LEU A 190 -11.97 4.61 -3.91
C LEU A 190 -11.99 4.14 -2.45
N GLU A 191 -13.05 3.41 -2.06
CA GLU A 191 -13.12 2.78 -0.75
C GLU A 191 -12.10 1.64 -0.64
N THR A 192 -11.72 1.29 0.58
CA THR A 192 -10.80 0.17 0.86
C THR A 192 -11.49 -1.18 0.85
N GLY A 193 -12.59 -1.30 0.11
CA GLY A 193 -13.38 -2.51 -0.04
C GLY A 193 -14.11 -2.53 -1.37
N TYR A 194 -14.45 -3.72 -1.83
CA TYR A 194 -15.21 -3.96 -3.04
C TYR A 194 -16.16 -5.12 -2.85
N SER A 195 -17.12 -5.31 -3.75
CA SER A 195 -17.94 -6.51 -3.82
C SER A 195 -17.57 -7.31 -5.07
N GLY A 196 -17.71 -8.63 -5.00
CA GLY A 196 -17.47 -9.50 -6.15
C GLY A 196 -18.48 -10.63 -6.23
N LYS A 197 -18.86 -11.02 -7.45
CA LYS A 197 -19.68 -12.21 -7.69
C LYS A 197 -18.85 -13.30 -8.33
N TYR A 198 -19.05 -14.52 -7.87
CA TYR A 198 -18.24 -15.67 -8.22
C TYR A 198 -19.12 -16.88 -8.54
N MET A 199 -18.70 -17.69 -9.49
CA MET A 199 -19.28 -19.00 -9.75
C MET A 199 -18.88 -20.00 -8.66
N GLY A 200 -19.60 -21.11 -8.53
CA GLY A 200 -19.24 -22.18 -7.61
C GLY A 200 -17.87 -22.84 -7.83
N ASN A 201 -17.26 -22.62 -8.99
CA ASN A 201 -15.86 -23.01 -9.27
C ASN A 201 -14.82 -21.96 -8.85
N GLY A 202 -15.27 -20.83 -8.25
CA GLY A 202 -14.43 -19.73 -7.78
C GLY A 202 -14.07 -18.68 -8.86
N GLN A 203 -14.57 -18.81 -10.08
CA GLN A 203 -14.36 -17.83 -11.14
C GLN A 203 -15.12 -16.53 -10.85
N CYS A 204 -14.41 -15.38 -10.92
CA CYS A 204 -15.03 -14.07 -10.80
C CYS A 204 -15.79 -13.71 -12.08
N VAL A 205 -17.03 -13.21 -11.91
CA VAL A 205 -17.88 -12.75 -13.02
C VAL A 205 -18.29 -11.28 -12.90
N GLU A 206 -18.13 -10.68 -11.73
CA GLU A 206 -18.42 -9.27 -11.49
C GLU A 206 -17.45 -8.72 -10.43
N ILE A 207 -16.89 -7.55 -10.70
CA ILE A 207 -16.21 -6.70 -9.73
C ILE A 207 -17.06 -5.43 -9.56
N ASP A 208 -17.33 -5.04 -8.33
CA ASP A 208 -18.12 -3.83 -8.00
C ASP A 208 -17.32 -2.96 -7.01
N LEU A 209 -16.68 -1.91 -7.54
CA LEU A 209 -15.89 -0.95 -6.79
C LEU A 209 -16.81 -0.02 -6.00
N LYS A 210 -16.40 0.31 -4.78
CA LYS A 210 -17.12 1.22 -3.90
C LYS A 210 -16.42 2.56 -3.85
N TYR A 211 -17.19 3.63 -3.97
CA TYR A 211 -16.69 5.00 -3.95
C TYR A 211 -17.26 5.77 -2.76
N ASN A 212 -16.41 6.54 -2.10
CA ASN A 212 -16.84 7.40 -1.00
C ASN A 212 -17.43 8.74 -1.53
N SER A 213 -17.88 9.58 -0.60
CA SER A 213 -18.58 10.82 -0.93
C SER A 213 -17.76 11.83 -1.75
N THR A 214 -16.43 11.75 -1.79
CA THR A 214 -15.59 12.63 -2.61
C THR A 214 -15.80 12.41 -4.11
N ALA A 215 -16.24 11.20 -4.50
CA ALA A 215 -16.58 10.90 -5.90
C ALA A 215 -17.76 11.73 -6.44
N ASN A 216 -18.63 12.26 -5.58
CA ASN A 216 -19.78 13.07 -6.00
C ASN A 216 -19.38 14.42 -6.61
N ASP A 217 -18.21 14.95 -6.23
CA ASP A 217 -17.63 16.18 -6.79
C ASP A 217 -16.11 16.02 -6.85
N LEU A 218 -15.68 15.02 -7.64
CA LEU A 218 -14.29 14.58 -7.71
C LEU A 218 -13.33 15.69 -8.14
N GLU A 219 -13.75 16.55 -9.06
CA GLU A 219 -12.94 17.67 -9.55
C GLU A 219 -12.57 18.67 -8.44
N ASN A 220 -13.53 19.03 -7.58
CA ASN A 220 -13.24 19.90 -6.45
C ASN A 220 -12.49 19.18 -5.34
N ALA A 221 -12.77 17.89 -5.13
CA ALA A 221 -12.02 17.08 -4.17
C ALA A 221 -10.53 16.96 -4.58
N LYS A 222 -10.24 16.70 -5.86
CA LYS A 222 -8.86 16.69 -6.39
C LYS A 222 -8.16 18.03 -6.19
N LYS A 223 -8.82 19.15 -6.52
CA LYS A 223 -8.24 20.49 -6.28
C LYS A 223 -7.90 20.74 -4.82
N SER A 224 -8.78 20.32 -3.89
CA SER A 224 -8.52 20.46 -2.45
C SER A 224 -7.36 19.58 -2.00
N PHE A 225 -7.30 18.36 -2.51
CA PHE A 225 -6.24 17.39 -2.22
C PHE A 225 -4.88 17.90 -2.72
N ASP A 226 -4.82 18.35 -3.96
CA ASP A 226 -3.60 18.90 -4.57
C ASP A 226 -3.12 20.16 -3.82
N ALA A 227 -4.05 21.07 -3.47
CA ALA A 227 -3.71 22.27 -2.71
C ALA A 227 -3.15 21.96 -1.32
N ALA A 228 -3.74 20.98 -0.62
CA ALA A 228 -3.25 20.54 0.69
C ALA A 228 -1.86 19.88 0.59
N ALA A 229 -1.66 19.03 -0.42
CA ALA A 229 -0.36 18.42 -0.68
C ALA A 229 0.71 19.46 -1.01
N GLN A 230 0.42 20.40 -1.92
CA GLN A 230 1.36 21.47 -2.31
C GLN A 230 1.74 22.36 -1.12
N ASN A 231 0.81 22.64 -0.22
CA ASN A 231 1.10 23.40 0.99
C ASN A 231 2.18 22.72 1.86
N LEU A 232 2.11 21.41 2.03
CA LEU A 232 3.12 20.64 2.78
C LEU A 232 4.42 20.51 1.99
N LEU A 233 4.35 20.21 0.68
CA LEU A 233 5.51 20.02 -0.17
C LEU A 233 6.37 21.29 -0.30
N SER A 234 5.76 22.48 -0.31
CA SER A 234 6.47 23.76 -0.43
C SER A 234 7.52 23.98 0.65
N GLY A 235 7.31 23.44 1.86
CA GLY A 235 8.30 23.50 2.94
C GLY A 235 9.49 22.55 2.76
N ALA A 236 9.34 21.52 1.91
CA ALA A 236 10.41 20.55 1.62
C ALA A 236 11.29 20.94 0.41
N GLU A 237 10.82 21.84 -0.46
CA GLU A 237 11.49 22.16 -1.74
C GLU A 237 12.94 22.60 -1.61
N ASN A 238 13.27 23.36 -0.56
CA ASN A 238 14.59 23.95 -0.36
C ASN A 238 15.49 23.13 0.57
N LEU A 239 15.07 21.94 1.00
CA LEU A 239 15.88 21.07 1.84
C LEU A 239 16.92 20.33 1.01
N GLY A 240 18.10 20.16 1.60
CA GLY A 240 19.30 19.74 0.85
C GLY A 240 19.43 18.24 0.61
N SER A 241 18.75 17.41 1.40
CA SER A 241 18.85 15.96 1.31
C SER A 241 17.47 15.29 1.36
N ASP A 242 17.38 14.09 0.78
CA ASP A 242 16.16 13.30 0.80
C ASP A 242 15.73 13.00 2.25
N TYR A 243 16.69 12.72 3.13
CA TYR A 243 16.39 12.53 4.56
C TYR A 243 15.74 13.76 5.21
N GLU A 244 16.24 14.97 4.94
CA GLU A 244 15.66 16.21 5.47
C GLU A 244 14.24 16.43 4.94
N LYS A 245 14.00 16.12 3.66
CA LYS A 245 12.69 16.21 3.04
C LYS A 245 11.71 15.20 3.65
N GLU A 246 12.11 13.93 3.74
CA GLU A 246 11.30 12.86 4.34
C GLU A 246 10.95 13.19 5.80
N LYS A 247 11.95 13.61 6.58
CA LYS A 247 11.74 14.00 7.97
C LYS A 247 10.79 15.17 8.09
N TYR A 248 10.95 16.19 7.26
CA TYR A 248 10.06 17.35 7.25
C TYR A 248 8.62 16.94 6.97
N ILE A 249 8.37 16.13 5.92
CA ILE A 249 7.03 15.67 5.57
C ILE A 249 6.43 14.84 6.71
N HIS A 250 7.22 13.95 7.32
CA HIS A 250 6.77 13.17 8.47
C HIS A 250 6.31 14.09 9.63
N ASP A 251 7.17 15.03 10.02
CA ASP A 251 6.90 15.91 11.15
C ASP A 251 5.71 16.84 10.87
N ALA A 252 5.63 17.38 9.64
CA ALA A 252 4.52 18.25 9.22
C ALA A 252 3.17 17.51 9.19
N LEU A 253 3.13 16.27 8.73
CA LEU A 253 1.94 15.44 8.80
C LEU A 253 1.56 15.10 10.25
N ALA A 254 2.53 14.75 11.08
CA ALA A 254 2.28 14.43 12.48
C ALA A 254 1.73 15.64 13.26
N GLU A 255 2.12 16.85 12.89
CA GLU A 255 1.62 18.10 13.49
C GLU A 255 0.23 18.49 12.94
N ALA A 256 -0.01 18.28 11.63
CA ALA A 256 -1.22 18.73 10.95
C ALA A 256 -2.43 17.80 11.18
N VAL A 257 -2.22 16.52 11.46
CA VAL A 257 -3.29 15.51 11.44
C VAL A 257 -3.60 15.00 12.85
N THR A 258 -4.86 15.06 13.22
CA THR A 258 -5.38 14.48 14.47
C THR A 258 -5.73 13.01 14.26
N TYR A 259 -5.35 12.15 15.19
CA TYR A 259 -5.73 10.74 15.16
C TYR A 259 -7.19 10.58 15.61
N ASP A 260 -8.07 10.15 14.69
CA ASP A 260 -9.50 10.04 14.94
C ASP A 260 -10.09 8.76 14.29
N LEU A 261 -10.54 7.84 15.14
CA LEU A 261 -11.18 6.59 14.73
C LEU A 261 -12.55 6.80 14.07
N ALA A 262 -13.21 7.93 14.37
CA ALA A 262 -14.55 8.24 13.87
C ALA A 262 -14.52 9.14 12.62
N ALA A 263 -13.34 9.56 12.16
CA ALA A 263 -13.23 10.40 10.99
C ALA A 263 -13.77 9.68 9.74
N ASP A 264 -14.49 10.43 8.90
CA ASP A 264 -14.94 9.94 7.61
C ASP A 264 -13.74 9.61 6.71
N ARG A 265 -13.83 8.52 5.94
CA ARG A 265 -12.77 8.12 4.99
C ARG A 265 -11.39 7.98 5.64
N ASN A 266 -11.33 7.66 6.94
CA ASN A 266 -10.12 7.71 7.75
C ASN A 266 -8.97 6.80 7.25
N GLN A 267 -9.23 5.88 6.32
CA GLN A 267 -8.22 5.06 5.65
C GLN A 267 -7.61 5.75 4.42
N SER A 268 -8.13 6.89 3.96
CA SER A 268 -7.67 7.57 2.74
C SER A 268 -6.62 8.65 3.03
N ALA A 269 -5.77 8.94 2.04
CA ALA A 269 -4.86 10.07 2.10
C ALA A 269 -5.61 11.42 2.20
N TYR A 270 -6.83 11.51 1.67
CA TYR A 270 -7.67 12.70 1.72
C TYR A 270 -8.03 13.09 3.15
N SER A 271 -8.40 12.12 3.97
CA SER A 271 -8.74 12.39 5.38
C SER A 271 -7.57 13.01 6.15
N ALA A 272 -6.35 12.56 5.87
CA ALA A 272 -5.16 13.14 6.49
C ALA A 272 -4.83 14.54 5.94
N LEU A 273 -4.80 14.69 4.61
CA LEU A 273 -4.31 15.92 3.98
C LEU A 273 -5.34 17.05 3.99
N VAL A 274 -6.62 16.73 3.77
CA VAL A 274 -7.69 17.74 3.61
C VAL A 274 -8.52 17.88 4.86
N ASP A 275 -8.98 16.76 5.44
CA ASP A 275 -9.86 16.80 6.61
C ASP A 275 -9.06 17.00 7.92
N GLY A 276 -7.76 16.73 7.93
CA GLY A 276 -6.90 16.86 9.10
C GLY A 276 -7.18 15.85 10.21
N ASN A 277 -7.95 14.80 9.92
CA ASN A 277 -8.32 13.75 10.88
C ASN A 277 -8.22 12.40 10.20
N SER A 278 -7.46 11.47 10.78
CA SER A 278 -7.21 10.19 10.12
C SER A 278 -6.79 9.11 11.13
N VAL A 279 -6.67 7.87 10.65
CA VAL A 279 -6.02 6.77 11.37
C VAL A 279 -4.70 6.40 10.69
N CYS A 280 -3.99 5.40 11.22
CA CYS A 280 -2.68 4.98 10.74
C CYS A 280 -2.59 4.78 9.21
N ALA A 281 -3.62 4.19 8.59
CA ALA A 281 -3.65 3.95 7.15
C ALA A 281 -3.70 5.24 6.33
N GLY A 282 -4.54 6.21 6.73
CA GLY A 282 -4.61 7.48 6.03
C GLY A 282 -3.33 8.32 6.20
N TYR A 283 -2.70 8.31 7.39
CA TYR A 283 -1.37 8.88 7.58
C TYR A 283 -0.34 8.25 6.63
N ALA A 284 -0.28 6.91 6.58
CA ALA A 284 0.68 6.21 5.75
C ALA A 284 0.49 6.53 4.26
N ARG A 285 -0.76 6.57 3.78
CA ARG A 285 -1.08 6.91 2.39
C ARG A 285 -0.79 8.37 2.06
N ALA A 286 -1.08 9.30 2.98
CA ALA A 286 -0.73 10.70 2.79
C ALA A 286 0.79 10.89 2.71
N TYR A 287 1.53 10.23 3.60
CA TYR A 287 2.99 10.24 3.59
C TYR A 287 3.54 9.65 2.28
N GLN A 288 3.05 8.49 1.86
CA GLN A 288 3.41 7.86 0.59
C GLN A 288 3.16 8.80 -0.59
N TYR A 289 1.97 9.40 -0.68
CA TYR A 289 1.64 10.35 -1.75
C TYR A 289 2.60 11.52 -1.82
N LEU A 290 2.89 12.16 -0.68
CA LEU A 290 3.80 13.29 -0.63
C LEU A 290 5.23 12.92 -1.04
N LEU A 291 5.71 11.75 -0.65
CA LEU A 291 7.03 11.27 -1.06
C LEU A 291 7.09 10.93 -2.55
N GLN A 292 6.04 10.35 -3.12
CA GLN A 292 5.94 10.12 -4.57
C GLN A 292 6.00 11.45 -5.33
N GLN A 293 5.32 12.50 -4.84
CA GLN A 293 5.40 13.83 -5.45
C GLN A 293 6.80 14.44 -5.37
N LEU A 294 7.52 14.26 -4.27
CA LEU A 294 8.92 14.71 -4.14
C LEU A 294 9.87 13.95 -5.07
N GLY A 295 9.68 12.64 -5.23
CA GLY A 295 10.44 11.80 -6.16
C GLY A 295 10.20 12.20 -7.61
N SER A 296 8.95 12.42 -7.99
CA SER A 296 8.56 12.85 -9.34
C SER A 296 9.11 14.24 -9.69
N SER A 297 9.13 15.16 -8.73
CA SER A 297 9.69 16.51 -8.93
C SER A 297 11.21 16.51 -9.16
N GLY A 298 11.92 15.54 -8.59
CA GLY A 298 13.36 15.34 -8.81
C GLY A 298 13.69 14.70 -10.16
N SER A 299 12.76 13.98 -10.76
CA SER A 299 12.89 13.28 -12.05
C SER A 299 12.53 14.14 -13.27
N SER A 300 12.03 15.36 -13.08
CA SER A 300 11.57 16.24 -14.18
C SER A 300 12.65 16.71 -15.17
N ASN A 301 13.87 16.15 -15.11
CA ASN A 301 14.88 16.27 -16.15
C ASN A 301 14.90 15.11 -17.17
N HIS A 302 13.93 14.16 -17.11
CA HIS A 302 13.76 13.13 -18.14
C HIS A 302 12.28 13.04 -18.54
N ASN A 303 12.03 13.48 -19.77
CA ASN A 303 10.80 13.39 -20.54
C ASN A 303 9.94 12.15 -20.26
N GLY A 304 8.88 12.33 -19.55
CA GLY A 304 7.82 11.32 -19.38
C GLY A 304 6.47 12.01 -19.26
N ASN A 305 5.83 12.18 -20.40
CA ASN A 305 4.56 12.85 -20.60
C ASN A 305 3.42 11.98 -20.05
N VAL A 306 3.05 12.13 -18.80
CA VAL A 306 1.73 11.73 -18.32
C VAL A 306 0.85 12.96 -18.39
N GLN A 307 0.19 13.17 -19.52
CA GLN A 307 -0.84 14.19 -19.66
C GLN A 307 -2.11 13.66 -19.02
N PRO A 308 -2.76 14.43 -18.12
CA PRO A 308 -4.11 14.13 -17.75
C PRO A 308 -4.99 14.29 -19.00
N ARG A 309 -5.73 13.26 -19.34
CA ARG A 309 -6.74 13.35 -20.39
C ARG A 309 -7.85 14.30 -19.89
N THR A 310 -8.02 15.40 -20.62
CA THR A 310 -9.16 16.33 -20.52
C THR A 310 -10.43 15.66 -21.02
#